data_106a5a64c11220dc4e8ecc4dc889f561
#
_entry.id   106a5a64c11220dc4e8ecc4dc889f561
#
_cell.length_a   1.000
_cell.length_b   1.000
_cell.length_c   1.000
_cell.angle_alpha   90.00
_cell.angle_beta   90.00
_cell.angle_gamma   90.00
#
_symmetry.space_group_name_H-M   'P 1'
#
loop_
_entity.id
_entity.type
_entity.pdbx_description
1 polymer ?
#
loop_
_entity_poly.entity_id
_entity_poly.type
_entity_poly.pdbx_seq_one_letter_code
_entity_poly.pdbx_strand_id
1 'polypeptide(L)'
;MPRATIVEIPLEEQVRMRTELRRARYGYLLALHLLLLGAAGRTPREVANVLFCSRSSVYRIVRAYRAGTLTFDDGSARATQQSRPRLLTPSLKCSVLALLKTAPHALGWCRTRWSCATLAVELQVRRGIAVSAETMRSWLHELGWEWKRAKVTAKDDDPDRVRKLARIRLAVEQLRAGAALFFADEVDINLLPTVGYQWMPKGEQVKVLTPGTNEKRYLAGALDLTTGTFTHCVWYRKQTGLFLELLDTLDQTHPVPRFTHLTVVVDNAKLHKAKKVQQWLAAHPRFELLYLPTYCPDANPIERAFGDVHDKCTRNHTRKRIWHLVGDVQRHLRVNGPWRYALSELYYTPEVTEAVEALKTADSSLAALSQLAA
;
A
#
# COMPACT_ATOMS: atom_id res chain seq x y z
N MET A 1 -65.40 -20.97 -19.59
CA MET A 1 -64.18 -20.24 -19.21
C MET A 1 -63.12 -21.26 -18.78
N PRO A 2 -61.92 -21.22 -19.27
CA PRO A 2 -60.86 -22.14 -18.79
C PRO A 2 -60.60 -21.84 -17.32
N ARG A 3 -60.72 -22.87 -16.44
CA ARG A 3 -60.39 -22.77 -15.02
C ARG A 3 -58.95 -22.30 -14.84
N ALA A 4 -58.77 -21.30 -14.01
CA ALA A 4 -57.44 -20.86 -13.61
C ALA A 4 -56.67 -22.05 -12.98
N THR A 5 -55.45 -22.29 -13.41
CA THR A 5 -54.61 -23.30 -12.78
C THR A 5 -54.10 -22.73 -11.47
N ILE A 6 -54.80 -23.06 -10.37
CA ILE A 6 -54.39 -22.67 -9.02
C ILE A 6 -53.38 -23.69 -8.55
N VAL A 7 -52.24 -23.23 -8.12
CA VAL A 7 -51.21 -24.05 -7.42
C VAL A 7 -51.43 -23.81 -5.94
N GLU A 8 -51.81 -24.86 -5.21
CA GLU A 8 -51.91 -24.82 -3.75
C GLU A 8 -50.51 -25.06 -3.18
N ILE A 9 -50.00 -24.07 -2.44
CA ILE A 9 -48.71 -24.11 -1.75
C ILE A 9 -48.98 -23.90 -0.27
N PRO A 10 -48.54 -24.81 0.63
CA PRO A 10 -48.69 -24.65 2.08
C PRO A 10 -48.09 -23.31 2.55
N LEU A 11 -48.71 -22.73 3.59
CA LEU A 11 -48.31 -21.40 4.10
C LEU A 11 -46.85 -21.35 4.52
N GLU A 12 -46.38 -22.42 5.17
CA GLU A 12 -44.96 -22.54 5.61
C GLU A 12 -44.00 -22.51 4.43
N GLU A 13 -44.35 -23.17 3.34
CA GLU A 13 -43.58 -23.20 2.12
C GLU A 13 -43.56 -21.84 1.41
N GLN A 14 -44.68 -21.12 1.42
CA GLN A 14 -44.74 -19.73 0.92
C GLN A 14 -43.83 -18.80 1.73
N VAL A 15 -43.80 -18.94 3.05
CA VAL A 15 -42.87 -18.17 3.92
C VAL A 15 -41.44 -18.47 3.58
N ARG A 16 -41.09 -19.75 3.39
CA ARG A 16 -39.77 -20.17 2.96
C ARG A 16 -39.41 -19.59 1.60
N MET A 17 -40.27 -19.67 0.62
CA MET A 17 -40.09 -19.07 -0.72
C MET A 17 -39.84 -17.56 -0.66
N ARG A 18 -40.58 -16.83 0.18
CA ARG A 18 -40.39 -15.37 0.36
C ARG A 18 -39.02 -15.05 0.99
N THR A 19 -38.50 -15.91 1.88
CA THR A 19 -37.20 -15.76 2.46
C THR A 19 -36.10 -16.00 1.42
N GLU A 20 -36.25 -17.02 0.58
CA GLU A 20 -35.34 -17.34 -0.51
C GLU A 20 -35.35 -16.26 -1.61
N LEU A 21 -36.48 -15.65 -1.91
CA LEU A 21 -36.61 -14.51 -2.85
C LEU A 21 -35.62 -13.35 -2.49
N ARG A 22 -35.36 -13.14 -1.22
CA ARG A 22 -34.43 -12.09 -0.75
C ARG A 22 -32.95 -12.46 -0.97
N ARG A 23 -32.63 -13.73 -1.23
CA ARG A 23 -31.27 -14.27 -1.32
C ARG A 23 -30.89 -14.81 -2.71
N ALA A 24 -31.89 -15.04 -3.58
CA ALA A 24 -31.70 -15.80 -4.81
C ALA A 24 -31.19 -15.00 -6.02
N ARG A 25 -30.47 -15.68 -6.91
CA ARG A 25 -30.03 -15.14 -8.21
C ARG A 25 -31.16 -15.17 -9.26
N TYR A 26 -31.05 -14.29 -10.25
CA TYR A 26 -32.11 -13.90 -11.19
C TYR A 26 -32.98 -15.01 -11.82
N GLY A 27 -32.41 -16.17 -12.20
CA GLY A 27 -33.20 -17.24 -12.83
C GLY A 27 -34.09 -18.04 -11.87
N TYR A 28 -33.73 -18.10 -10.60
CA TYR A 28 -34.48 -18.76 -9.55
C TYR A 28 -35.58 -17.85 -9.00
N LEU A 29 -35.31 -16.54 -8.93
CA LEU A 29 -36.29 -15.51 -8.56
C LEU A 29 -37.55 -15.57 -9.41
N LEU A 30 -37.39 -15.77 -10.72
CA LEU A 30 -38.52 -15.88 -11.64
C LEU A 30 -39.46 -17.08 -11.30
N ALA A 31 -38.87 -18.24 -10.96
CA ALA A 31 -39.62 -19.43 -10.58
C ALA A 31 -40.41 -19.20 -9.27
N LEU A 32 -39.78 -18.59 -8.26
CA LEU A 32 -40.41 -18.29 -6.98
C LEU A 32 -41.57 -17.28 -7.13
N HIS A 33 -41.37 -16.19 -7.86
CA HIS A 33 -42.41 -15.22 -8.14
C HIS A 33 -43.62 -15.85 -8.86
N LEU A 34 -43.33 -16.69 -9.85
CA LEU A 34 -44.33 -17.36 -10.64
C LEU A 34 -45.20 -18.30 -9.78
N LEU A 35 -44.56 -19.10 -8.90
CA LEU A 35 -45.25 -20.00 -7.99
C LEU A 35 -46.09 -19.23 -6.95
N LEU A 36 -45.53 -18.16 -6.36
CA LEU A 36 -46.22 -17.32 -5.38
C LEU A 36 -47.41 -16.58 -5.97
N LEU A 37 -47.30 -16.05 -7.21
CA LEU A 37 -48.39 -15.42 -7.91
C LEU A 37 -49.50 -16.45 -8.27
N GLY A 38 -49.12 -17.68 -8.66
CA GLY A 38 -50.03 -18.77 -8.89
C GLY A 38 -50.76 -19.19 -7.61
N ALA A 39 -50.08 -19.30 -6.48
CA ALA A 39 -50.66 -19.57 -5.16
C ALA A 39 -51.60 -18.45 -4.67
N ALA A 40 -51.34 -17.20 -5.10
CA ALA A 40 -52.23 -16.05 -4.85
C ALA A 40 -53.46 -16.01 -5.77
N GLY A 41 -53.75 -17.08 -6.54
CA GLY A 41 -54.92 -17.21 -7.37
C GLY A 41 -54.83 -16.51 -8.74
N ARG A 42 -53.69 -16.07 -9.18
CA ARG A 42 -53.51 -15.47 -10.50
C ARG A 42 -53.49 -16.52 -11.59
N THR A 43 -54.18 -16.25 -12.69
CA THR A 43 -54.18 -17.13 -13.85
C THR A 43 -52.82 -17.21 -14.53
N PRO A 44 -52.49 -18.32 -15.22
CA PRO A 44 -51.25 -18.44 -15.98
C PRO A 44 -51.04 -17.33 -17.00
N ARG A 45 -52.11 -16.73 -17.54
CA ARG A 45 -52.05 -15.61 -18.46
C ARG A 45 -51.62 -14.32 -17.75
N GLU A 46 -52.19 -14.04 -16.59
CA GLU A 46 -51.85 -12.89 -15.76
C GLU A 46 -50.41 -12.98 -15.26
N VAL A 47 -50.01 -14.15 -14.75
CA VAL A 47 -48.62 -14.39 -14.30
C VAL A 47 -47.63 -14.19 -15.43
N ALA A 48 -47.90 -14.72 -16.62
CA ALA A 48 -47.07 -14.54 -17.79
C ALA A 48 -46.92 -13.07 -18.18
N ASN A 49 -48.01 -12.30 -18.13
CA ASN A 49 -47.99 -10.89 -18.43
C ASN A 49 -47.21 -10.07 -17.38
N VAL A 50 -47.45 -10.33 -16.09
CA VAL A 50 -46.74 -9.61 -14.98
C VAL A 50 -45.26 -9.87 -14.96
N LEU A 51 -44.87 -11.11 -15.24
CA LEU A 51 -43.46 -11.53 -15.19
C LEU A 51 -42.75 -11.49 -16.56
N PHE A 52 -43.42 -10.95 -17.59
CA PHE A 52 -42.89 -10.85 -18.96
C PHE A 52 -42.33 -12.17 -19.50
N CYS A 53 -43.01 -13.27 -19.23
CA CYS A 53 -42.59 -14.60 -19.67
C CYS A 53 -43.68 -15.30 -20.52
N SER A 54 -43.32 -16.41 -21.20
CA SER A 54 -44.29 -17.17 -21.98
C SER A 54 -45.18 -18.02 -21.05
N ARG A 55 -46.45 -18.26 -21.46
CA ARG A 55 -47.33 -19.20 -20.76
C ARG A 55 -46.72 -20.60 -20.64
N SER A 56 -45.98 -21.02 -21.65
CA SER A 56 -45.25 -22.29 -21.64
C SER A 56 -44.22 -22.36 -20.48
N SER A 57 -43.58 -21.25 -20.18
CA SER A 57 -42.64 -21.15 -19.03
C SER A 57 -43.37 -21.30 -17.70
N VAL A 58 -44.58 -20.71 -17.58
CA VAL A 58 -45.43 -20.85 -16.39
C VAL A 58 -45.78 -22.32 -16.15
N TYR A 59 -46.34 -22.99 -17.17
CA TYR A 59 -46.67 -24.41 -17.05
C TYR A 59 -45.50 -25.32 -16.80
N ARG A 60 -44.33 -25.03 -17.38
CA ARG A 60 -43.09 -25.80 -17.15
C ARG A 60 -42.64 -25.72 -15.70
N ILE A 61 -42.64 -24.54 -15.10
CA ILE A 61 -42.23 -24.35 -13.71
C ILE A 61 -43.22 -24.95 -12.74
N VAL A 62 -44.53 -24.79 -12.98
CA VAL A 62 -45.59 -25.44 -12.17
C VAL A 62 -45.48 -26.97 -12.23
N ARG A 63 -45.20 -27.52 -13.43
CA ARG A 63 -45.01 -28.95 -13.60
C ARG A 63 -43.77 -29.44 -12.84
N ALA A 64 -42.64 -28.70 -12.93
CA ALA A 64 -41.42 -29.03 -12.22
C ALA A 64 -41.59 -28.97 -10.69
N TYR A 65 -42.37 -27.99 -10.19
CA TYR A 65 -42.73 -27.89 -8.78
C TYR A 65 -43.55 -29.12 -8.33
N ARG A 66 -44.62 -29.46 -9.06
CA ARG A 66 -45.48 -30.62 -8.75
C ARG A 66 -44.75 -31.94 -8.82
N ALA A 67 -43.76 -32.05 -9.70
CA ALA A 67 -42.89 -33.23 -9.82
C ALA A 67 -41.78 -33.34 -8.77
N GLY A 68 -41.67 -32.34 -7.85
CA GLY A 68 -40.58 -32.24 -6.86
C GLY A 68 -39.20 -32.05 -7.46
N THR A 69 -39.09 -31.69 -8.74
CA THR A 69 -37.82 -31.46 -9.42
C THR A 69 -37.33 -30.02 -9.33
N LEU A 70 -38.12 -29.12 -8.77
CA LEU A 70 -37.74 -27.76 -8.49
C LEU A 70 -37.16 -27.70 -7.08
N THR A 71 -35.82 -27.74 -6.97
CA THR A 71 -35.12 -27.63 -5.69
C THR A 71 -35.06 -26.16 -5.26
N PHE A 72 -35.36 -25.91 -3.98
CA PHE A 72 -35.27 -24.57 -3.36
C PHE A 72 -33.86 -24.28 -2.80
N ASP A 73 -32.83 -25.01 -3.26
CA ASP A 73 -31.45 -24.76 -2.90
C ASP A 73 -30.89 -23.54 -3.63
N ASP A 74 -30.10 -22.75 -2.93
CA ASP A 74 -29.47 -21.49 -3.35
C ASP A 74 -28.56 -21.55 -4.58
N GLY A 75 -28.66 -22.60 -5.35
CA GLY A 75 -27.84 -22.82 -6.56
C GLY A 75 -26.45 -23.38 -6.28
N SER A 76 -26.11 -23.71 -5.02
CA SER A 76 -24.85 -24.41 -4.71
C SER A 76 -24.88 -25.86 -5.26
N ALA A 77 -26.05 -26.51 -5.29
CA ALA A 77 -26.22 -27.84 -5.86
C ALA A 77 -26.27 -27.87 -7.41
N ARG A 78 -26.53 -26.75 -8.10
CA ARG A 78 -26.44 -26.68 -9.57
C ARG A 78 -25.01 -26.61 -10.11
N ALA A 79 -24.01 -26.44 -9.26
CA ALA A 79 -22.62 -26.56 -9.64
C ALA A 79 -22.24 -28.00 -10.06
N THR A 80 -23.09 -28.99 -9.80
CA THR A 80 -22.88 -30.39 -10.19
C THR A 80 -23.48 -30.78 -11.54
N GLN A 81 -24.33 -29.95 -12.16
CA GLN A 81 -24.77 -30.20 -13.53
C GLN A 81 -23.71 -29.71 -14.51
N GLN A 82 -22.77 -30.59 -14.86
CA GLN A 82 -21.88 -30.55 -16.02
C GLN A 82 -21.38 -29.10 -16.36
N SER A 83 -20.73 -28.45 -15.41
CA SER A 83 -19.74 -27.45 -15.77
C SER A 83 -18.70 -28.17 -16.62
N ARG A 84 -18.36 -27.59 -17.78
CA ARG A 84 -17.22 -28.08 -18.57
C ARG A 84 -16.09 -28.41 -17.63
N PRO A 85 -15.41 -29.57 -17.80
CA PRO A 85 -14.33 -30.00 -16.91
C PRO A 85 -13.39 -28.82 -16.71
N ARG A 86 -13.03 -28.53 -15.46
CA ARG A 86 -12.13 -27.40 -15.14
C ARG A 86 -10.86 -27.60 -15.96
N LEU A 87 -10.58 -26.68 -16.87
CA LEU A 87 -9.37 -26.72 -17.68
C LEU A 87 -8.11 -26.65 -16.79
N LEU A 88 -8.19 -26.03 -15.63
CA LEU A 88 -7.08 -25.85 -14.70
C LEU A 88 -6.83 -27.11 -13.87
N THR A 89 -6.20 -28.11 -14.51
CA THR A 89 -5.77 -29.35 -13.84
C THR A 89 -4.59 -29.10 -12.88
N PRO A 90 -4.31 -30.00 -11.90
CA PRO A 90 -3.16 -29.87 -11.01
C PRO A 90 -1.82 -29.70 -11.75
N SER A 91 -1.60 -30.46 -12.82
CA SER A 91 -0.39 -30.33 -13.66
C SER A 91 -0.28 -28.96 -14.32
N LEU A 92 -1.42 -28.41 -14.76
CA LEU A 92 -1.46 -27.11 -15.40
C LEU A 92 -1.22 -25.97 -14.37
N LYS A 93 -1.75 -26.12 -13.15
CA LYS A 93 -1.43 -25.21 -12.02
C LYS A 93 0.08 -25.15 -11.79
N CYS A 94 0.74 -26.28 -11.69
CA CYS A 94 2.20 -26.33 -11.54
C CYS A 94 2.92 -25.65 -12.71
N SER A 95 2.45 -25.82 -13.93
CA SER A 95 3.04 -25.18 -15.12
C SER A 95 2.92 -23.68 -15.11
N VAL A 96 1.74 -23.13 -14.75
CA VAL A 96 1.51 -21.69 -14.63
C VAL A 96 2.37 -21.08 -13.51
N LEU A 97 2.45 -21.76 -12.36
CA LEU A 97 3.27 -21.31 -11.23
C LEU A 97 4.77 -21.36 -11.55
N ALA A 98 5.23 -22.35 -12.30
CA ALA A 98 6.62 -22.43 -12.76
C ALA A 98 6.96 -21.27 -13.72
N LEU A 99 6.06 -20.93 -14.64
CA LEU A 99 6.22 -19.78 -15.53
C LEU A 99 6.30 -18.47 -14.73
N LEU A 100 5.44 -18.28 -13.73
CA LEU A 100 5.47 -17.06 -12.89
C LEU A 100 6.77 -16.90 -12.10
N LYS A 101 7.40 -18.00 -11.68
CA LYS A 101 8.70 -17.98 -10.99
C LYS A 101 9.88 -17.75 -11.92
N THR A 102 9.69 -17.97 -13.23
CA THR A 102 10.74 -17.76 -14.25
C THR A 102 10.65 -16.31 -14.75
N ALA A 103 11.78 -15.61 -14.80
CA ALA A 103 11.80 -14.28 -15.36
C ALA A 103 11.52 -14.30 -16.87
N PRO A 104 10.69 -13.39 -17.44
CA PRO A 104 10.33 -13.40 -18.86
C PRO A 104 11.54 -13.40 -19.81
N HIS A 105 12.60 -12.66 -19.49
CA HIS A 105 13.80 -12.60 -20.33
C HIS A 105 14.54 -13.94 -20.42
N ALA A 106 14.46 -14.79 -19.41
CA ALA A 106 15.03 -16.13 -19.46
C ALA A 106 14.34 -17.04 -20.50
N LEU A 107 13.15 -16.62 -20.97
CA LEU A 107 12.38 -17.30 -22.01
C LEU A 107 12.35 -16.51 -23.34
N GLY A 108 13.29 -15.57 -23.51
CA GLY A 108 13.46 -14.79 -24.74
C GLY A 108 12.53 -13.57 -24.89
N TRP A 109 11.80 -13.18 -23.84
CA TRP A 109 10.93 -12.02 -23.87
C TRP A 109 11.69 -10.74 -23.54
N CYS A 110 11.56 -9.70 -24.33
CA CYS A 110 12.09 -8.36 -24.01
C CYS A 110 11.22 -7.64 -22.97
N ARG A 111 10.91 -8.30 -21.86
CA ARG A 111 10.03 -7.80 -20.78
C ARG A 111 10.57 -8.19 -19.42
N THR A 112 10.31 -7.33 -18.43
CA THR A 112 10.71 -7.54 -17.03
C THR A 112 9.63 -8.21 -16.17
N ARG A 113 8.41 -8.29 -16.67
CA ARG A 113 7.26 -8.83 -15.93
C ARG A 113 6.30 -9.56 -16.86
N TRP A 114 5.62 -10.56 -16.33
CA TRP A 114 4.56 -11.27 -17.03
C TRP A 114 3.28 -10.44 -17.14
N SER A 115 2.57 -10.58 -18.24
CA SER A 115 1.16 -10.21 -18.38
C SER A 115 0.33 -11.48 -18.60
N CYS A 116 -0.99 -11.44 -18.36
CA CYS A 116 -1.85 -12.57 -18.65
C CYS A 116 -1.77 -13.03 -20.12
N ALA A 117 -1.62 -12.09 -21.04
CA ALA A 117 -1.46 -12.42 -22.47
C ALA A 117 -0.15 -13.16 -22.76
N THR A 118 0.99 -12.71 -22.21
CA THR A 118 2.28 -13.37 -22.43
C THR A 118 2.35 -14.75 -21.75
N LEU A 119 1.75 -14.89 -20.56
CA LEU A 119 1.62 -16.20 -19.90
C LEU A 119 0.76 -17.16 -20.71
N ALA A 120 -0.32 -16.69 -21.33
CA ALA A 120 -1.17 -17.52 -22.19
C ALA A 120 -0.41 -18.00 -23.44
N VAL A 121 0.40 -17.11 -24.07
CA VAL A 121 1.25 -17.49 -25.20
C VAL A 121 2.30 -18.54 -24.79
N GLU A 122 3.01 -18.34 -23.69
CA GLU A 122 4.01 -19.29 -23.19
C GLU A 122 3.39 -20.67 -22.87
N LEU A 123 2.20 -20.67 -22.29
CA LEU A 123 1.47 -21.89 -22.00
C LEU A 123 1.12 -22.64 -23.29
N GLN A 124 0.67 -21.92 -24.32
CA GLN A 124 0.38 -22.49 -25.62
C GLN A 124 1.65 -23.08 -26.27
N VAL A 125 2.76 -22.34 -26.26
CA VAL A 125 4.04 -22.77 -26.85
C VAL A 125 4.58 -24.01 -26.13
N ARG A 126 4.51 -24.05 -24.80
CA ARG A 126 5.15 -25.13 -24.00
C ARG A 126 4.26 -26.33 -23.75
N ARG A 127 2.95 -26.13 -23.74
CA ARG A 127 1.98 -27.18 -23.36
C ARG A 127 0.91 -27.43 -24.43
N GLY A 128 0.92 -26.67 -25.53
CA GLY A 128 -0.10 -26.77 -26.59
C GLY A 128 -1.50 -26.31 -26.14
N ILE A 129 -1.62 -25.61 -24.99
CA ILE A 129 -2.91 -25.24 -24.42
C ILE A 129 -3.17 -23.77 -24.68
N ALA A 130 -4.10 -23.51 -25.59
CA ALA A 130 -4.55 -22.17 -25.92
C ALA A 130 -5.61 -21.67 -24.92
N VAL A 131 -5.33 -20.54 -24.25
CA VAL A 131 -6.26 -19.87 -23.35
C VAL A 131 -6.26 -18.38 -23.60
N SER A 132 -7.38 -17.73 -23.32
CA SER A 132 -7.44 -16.27 -23.38
C SER A 132 -6.70 -15.61 -22.20
N ALA A 133 -6.29 -14.35 -22.37
CA ALA A 133 -5.72 -13.57 -21.27
C ALA A 133 -6.67 -13.44 -20.07
N GLU A 134 -7.98 -13.41 -20.32
CA GLU A 134 -9.00 -13.34 -19.25
C GLU A 134 -9.12 -14.68 -18.49
N THR A 135 -9.05 -15.81 -19.21
CA THR A 135 -8.98 -17.13 -18.57
C THR A 135 -7.72 -17.24 -17.71
N MET A 136 -6.58 -16.78 -18.22
CA MET A 136 -5.33 -16.73 -17.46
C MET A 136 -5.46 -15.87 -16.20
N ARG A 137 -6.10 -14.70 -16.29
CA ARG A 137 -6.37 -13.84 -15.12
C ARG A 137 -7.22 -14.56 -14.07
N SER A 138 -8.30 -15.21 -14.49
CA SER A 138 -9.17 -15.99 -13.59
C SER A 138 -8.41 -17.09 -12.89
N TRP A 139 -7.52 -17.79 -13.60
CA TRP A 139 -6.67 -18.81 -13.03
C TRP A 139 -5.67 -18.27 -12.00
N LEU A 140 -5.07 -17.11 -12.29
CA LEU A 140 -4.15 -16.46 -11.35
C LEU A 140 -4.86 -16.08 -10.04
N HIS A 141 -6.08 -15.55 -10.12
CA HIS A 141 -6.89 -15.27 -8.93
C HIS A 141 -7.26 -16.55 -8.17
N GLU A 142 -7.64 -17.64 -8.87
CA GLU A 142 -7.91 -18.95 -8.25
C GLU A 142 -6.67 -19.53 -7.54
N LEU A 143 -5.47 -19.22 -8.06
CA LEU A 143 -4.18 -19.61 -7.48
C LEU A 143 -3.72 -18.66 -6.34
N GLY A 144 -4.52 -17.64 -5.96
CA GLY A 144 -4.20 -16.69 -4.92
C GLY A 144 -3.24 -15.56 -5.35
N TRP A 145 -3.06 -15.37 -6.67
CA TRP A 145 -2.20 -14.31 -7.19
C TRP A 145 -3.01 -13.06 -7.50
N GLU A 146 -2.44 -11.91 -7.12
CA GLU A 146 -3.02 -10.59 -7.35
C GLU A 146 -2.05 -9.69 -8.11
N TRP A 147 -2.61 -8.82 -8.95
CA TRP A 147 -1.83 -7.80 -9.63
C TRP A 147 -1.62 -6.60 -8.70
N LYS A 148 -0.41 -6.49 -8.14
CA LYS A 148 -0.03 -5.42 -7.21
C LYS A 148 1.18 -4.65 -7.73
N ARG A 149 1.33 -3.39 -7.32
CA ARG A 149 2.55 -2.61 -7.56
C ARG A 149 3.69 -3.22 -6.75
N ALA A 150 4.79 -3.55 -7.42
CA ALA A 150 6.00 -3.99 -6.73
C ALA A 150 6.55 -2.87 -5.85
N LYS A 151 7.02 -3.23 -4.64
CA LYS A 151 7.74 -2.33 -3.75
C LYS A 151 9.24 -2.51 -4.04
N VAL A 152 9.96 -1.41 -4.17
CA VAL A 152 11.43 -1.44 -4.25
C VAL A 152 11.95 -1.85 -2.88
N THR A 153 12.77 -2.90 -2.86
CA THR A 153 13.48 -3.34 -1.66
C THR A 153 14.95 -3.26 -1.96
N ALA A 154 15.69 -2.55 -1.13
CA ALA A 154 17.14 -2.57 -1.20
C ALA A 154 17.66 -3.92 -0.70
N LYS A 155 18.81 -4.32 -1.24
CA LYS A 155 19.53 -5.48 -0.74
C LYS A 155 20.01 -5.19 0.68
N ASP A 156 19.69 -6.06 1.61
CA ASP A 156 20.09 -5.90 3.01
C ASP A 156 21.52 -6.41 3.19
N ASP A 157 22.48 -5.55 2.84
CA ASP A 157 23.91 -5.88 2.85
C ASP A 157 24.67 -5.13 3.97
N ASP A 158 23.98 -4.47 4.90
CA ASP A 158 24.65 -3.77 6.00
C ASP A 158 24.93 -4.70 7.19
N PRO A 159 26.17 -5.16 7.39
CA PRO A 159 26.51 -6.08 8.47
C PRO A 159 26.27 -5.46 9.87
N ASP A 160 26.29 -4.13 9.97
CA ASP A 160 26.06 -3.40 11.21
C ASP A 160 24.60 -2.97 11.40
N ARG A 161 23.67 -3.45 10.57
CA ARG A 161 22.26 -3.01 10.59
C ARG A 161 21.65 -3.08 11.99
N VAL A 162 21.71 -4.23 12.63
CA VAL A 162 21.14 -4.45 13.96
C VAL A 162 21.75 -3.50 14.99
N ARG A 163 23.08 -3.38 14.98
CA ARG A 163 23.82 -2.50 15.89
C ARG A 163 23.46 -1.02 15.70
N LYS A 164 23.33 -0.55 14.46
CA LYS A 164 22.93 0.83 14.16
C LYS A 164 21.53 1.14 14.62
N LEU A 165 20.56 0.24 14.31
CA LEU A 165 19.19 0.39 14.78
C LEU A 165 19.11 0.37 16.32
N ALA A 166 19.85 -0.52 16.97
CA ALA A 166 19.93 -0.60 18.42
C ALA A 166 20.48 0.70 19.05
N ARG A 167 21.56 1.28 18.49
CA ARG A 167 22.10 2.55 18.97
C ARG A 167 21.11 3.71 18.82
N ILE A 168 20.42 3.80 17.69
CA ILE A 168 19.41 4.85 17.47
C ILE A 168 18.25 4.67 18.44
N ARG A 169 17.72 3.44 18.59
CA ARG A 169 16.66 3.15 19.57
C ARG A 169 17.08 3.49 20.97
N LEU A 170 18.28 3.12 21.39
CA LEU A 170 18.82 3.43 22.71
C LEU A 170 18.90 4.95 22.93
N ALA A 171 19.38 5.71 21.93
CA ALA A 171 19.43 7.16 22.00
C ALA A 171 18.04 7.79 22.16
N VAL A 172 17.00 7.22 21.53
CA VAL A 172 15.61 7.65 21.71
C VAL A 172 15.09 7.31 23.11
N GLU A 173 15.32 6.08 23.59
CA GLU A 173 14.84 5.63 24.91
C GLU A 173 15.55 6.37 26.09
N GLN A 174 16.80 6.77 25.90
CA GLN A 174 17.61 7.45 26.92
C GLN A 174 17.65 8.97 26.76
N LEU A 175 16.77 9.53 25.93
CA LEU A 175 16.75 10.98 25.70
C LEU A 175 16.44 11.73 27.03
N ARG A 176 17.43 12.46 27.53
CA ARG A 176 17.36 13.18 28.80
C ARG A 176 16.82 14.60 28.61
N ALA A 177 16.41 15.23 29.69
CA ALA A 177 16.12 16.66 29.71
C ALA A 177 17.38 17.45 29.25
N GLY A 178 17.18 18.41 28.37
CA GLY A 178 18.30 19.17 27.77
C GLY A 178 18.98 18.49 26.60
N ALA A 179 18.47 17.35 26.12
CA ALA A 179 18.88 16.74 24.86
C ALA A 179 17.74 16.77 23.84
N ALA A 180 18.08 16.80 22.54
CA ALA A 180 17.11 16.64 21.46
C ALA A 180 17.65 15.66 20.42
N LEU A 181 16.74 14.94 19.77
CA LEU A 181 17.06 13.95 18.75
C LEU A 181 16.25 14.23 17.48
N PHE A 182 16.95 14.34 16.37
CA PHE A 182 16.41 14.66 15.07
C PHE A 182 16.66 13.53 14.08
N PHE A 183 15.68 13.28 13.21
CA PHE A 183 15.89 12.53 11.99
C PHE A 183 16.00 13.52 10.84
N ALA A 184 17.12 13.45 10.11
CA ALA A 184 17.39 14.39 9.02
C ALA A 184 17.58 13.66 7.68
N ASP A 185 17.13 14.33 6.61
CA ASP A 185 17.26 13.86 5.23
C ASP A 185 17.00 15.01 4.25
N GLU A 186 17.26 14.78 2.94
CA GLU A 186 17.02 15.74 1.89
C GLU A 186 16.03 15.23 0.84
N VAL A 187 15.12 16.12 0.44
CA VAL A 187 14.13 15.86 -0.60
C VAL A 187 14.28 16.83 -1.76
N ASP A 188 14.09 16.34 -2.99
CA ASP A 188 14.02 17.22 -4.18
C ASP A 188 12.59 17.71 -4.43
N ILE A 189 12.49 19.02 -4.65
CA ILE A 189 11.29 19.68 -5.11
C ILE A 189 11.48 20.00 -6.59
N ASN A 190 10.70 19.32 -7.44
CA ASN A 190 10.76 19.46 -8.89
C ASN A 190 9.60 20.33 -9.38
N LEU A 191 9.89 21.28 -10.26
CA LEU A 191 8.86 22.14 -10.87
C LEU A 191 7.98 21.36 -11.85
N LEU A 192 8.47 20.29 -12.46
CA LEU A 192 7.62 19.37 -13.20
C LEU A 192 6.76 18.54 -12.25
N PRO A 193 5.42 18.65 -12.32
CA PRO A 193 4.54 17.90 -11.43
C PRO A 193 4.61 16.41 -11.71
N THR A 194 4.61 15.62 -10.65
CA THR A 194 4.28 14.21 -10.74
C THR A 194 2.76 14.06 -10.75
N VAL A 195 2.22 13.15 -11.57
CA VAL A 195 0.78 12.91 -11.60
C VAL A 195 0.37 11.94 -10.49
N GLY A 196 -0.75 12.24 -9.86
CA GLY A 196 -1.39 11.43 -8.84
C GLY A 196 -2.89 11.31 -9.09
N TYR A 197 -3.56 10.52 -8.28
CA TYR A 197 -5.01 10.38 -8.33
C TYR A 197 -5.70 11.67 -7.85
N GLN A 198 -6.79 12.03 -8.53
CA GLN A 198 -7.69 13.10 -8.11
C GLN A 198 -9.11 12.80 -8.60
N TRP A 199 -10.11 13.47 -8.02
CA TRP A 199 -11.49 13.35 -8.47
C TRP A 199 -11.65 13.98 -9.86
N MET A 200 -12.33 13.26 -10.76
CA MET A 200 -12.67 13.74 -12.12
C MET A 200 -14.04 13.22 -12.52
N PRO A 201 -14.76 13.94 -13.39
CA PRO A 201 -16.02 13.45 -13.96
C PRO A 201 -15.80 12.11 -14.69
N LYS A 202 -16.79 11.22 -14.62
CA LYS A 202 -16.73 9.93 -15.31
C LYS A 202 -16.66 10.16 -16.83
N GLY A 203 -15.63 9.56 -17.45
CA GLY A 203 -15.39 9.70 -18.89
C GLY A 203 -14.51 10.88 -19.29
N GLU A 204 -14.12 11.73 -18.32
CA GLU A 204 -13.20 12.85 -18.57
C GLU A 204 -11.84 12.58 -17.95
N GLN A 205 -10.79 13.08 -18.63
CA GLN A 205 -9.41 12.99 -18.15
C GLN A 205 -8.88 14.37 -17.83
N VAL A 206 -8.62 14.67 -16.56
CA VAL A 206 -7.99 15.93 -16.17
C VAL A 206 -6.54 15.95 -16.64
N LYS A 207 -6.14 17.04 -17.27
CA LYS A 207 -4.77 17.29 -17.76
C LYS A 207 -4.09 18.30 -16.83
N VAL A 208 -2.94 17.92 -16.28
CA VAL A 208 -2.11 18.81 -15.45
C VAL A 208 -1.18 19.58 -16.38
N LEU A 209 -1.32 20.90 -16.40
CA LEU A 209 -0.44 21.77 -17.19
C LEU A 209 0.95 21.81 -16.56
N THR A 210 1.97 21.51 -17.36
CA THR A 210 3.36 21.60 -16.94
C THR A 210 4.00 22.91 -17.42
N PRO A 211 4.98 23.49 -16.69
CA PRO A 211 5.68 24.69 -17.12
C PRO A 211 6.63 24.47 -18.31
N GLY A 212 6.80 23.24 -18.78
CA GLY A 212 7.66 22.90 -19.93
C GLY A 212 9.16 22.84 -19.60
N THR A 213 9.59 23.39 -18.48
CA THR A 213 11.00 23.35 -18.02
C THR A 213 11.07 22.70 -16.64
N ASN A 214 12.12 21.90 -16.41
CA ASN A 214 12.35 21.31 -15.10
C ASN A 214 13.35 22.18 -14.32
N GLU A 215 12.87 22.80 -13.25
CA GLU A 215 13.69 23.49 -12.28
C GLU A 215 13.60 22.72 -10.95
N LYS A 216 14.71 22.62 -10.23
CA LYS A 216 14.80 21.88 -8.97
C LYS A 216 15.27 22.74 -7.83
N ARG A 217 14.80 22.41 -6.63
CA ARG A 217 15.34 22.86 -5.35
C ARG A 217 15.48 21.64 -4.45
N TYR A 218 16.39 21.73 -3.52
CA TYR A 218 16.65 20.69 -2.53
C TYR A 218 16.32 21.25 -1.16
N LEU A 219 15.49 20.53 -0.43
CA LEU A 219 15.16 20.85 0.94
C LEU A 219 15.83 19.83 1.84
N ALA A 220 16.70 20.30 2.74
CA ALA A 220 17.15 19.51 3.87
C ALA A 220 16.22 19.74 5.04
N GLY A 221 15.76 18.69 5.68
CA GLY A 221 14.87 18.72 6.82
C GLY A 221 15.41 17.97 8.01
N ALA A 222 15.03 18.38 9.20
CA ALA A 222 15.26 17.71 10.46
C ALA A 222 13.96 17.66 11.25
N LEU A 223 13.51 16.46 11.58
CA LEU A 223 12.33 16.20 12.38
C LEU A 223 12.74 15.90 13.82
N ASP A 224 12.37 16.76 14.75
CA ASP A 224 12.48 16.50 16.18
C ASP A 224 11.48 15.42 16.57
N LEU A 225 11.97 14.27 16.99
CA LEU A 225 11.13 13.11 17.31
C LEU A 225 10.23 13.37 18.55
N THR A 226 10.65 14.21 19.48
CA THR A 226 9.94 14.50 20.73
C THR A 226 8.82 15.50 20.53
N THR A 227 9.15 16.63 19.91
CA THR A 227 8.21 17.74 19.74
C THR A 227 7.39 17.63 18.47
N GLY A 228 7.88 16.92 17.46
CA GLY A 228 7.33 16.87 16.11
C GLY A 228 7.62 18.15 15.32
N THR A 229 8.52 19.01 15.78
CA THR A 229 8.93 20.21 15.08
C THR A 229 9.77 19.84 13.85
N PHE A 230 9.51 20.51 12.73
CA PHE A 230 10.21 20.28 11.47
C PHE A 230 11.05 21.52 11.13
N THR A 231 12.37 21.40 11.24
CA THR A 231 13.33 22.43 10.84
C THR A 231 13.81 22.13 9.42
N HIS A 232 13.97 23.17 8.57
CA HIS A 232 14.36 22.95 7.17
C HIS A 232 15.13 24.13 6.56
N CYS A 233 15.97 23.82 5.58
CA CYS A 233 16.68 24.75 4.71
C CYS A 233 16.44 24.39 3.24
N VAL A 234 16.57 25.35 2.32
CA VAL A 234 16.32 25.11 0.88
C VAL A 234 17.44 25.70 0.03
N TRP A 235 18.05 24.85 -0.84
CA TRP A 235 19.14 25.23 -1.71
C TRP A 235 18.92 24.86 -3.18
N TYR A 236 19.79 25.38 -4.04
CA TYR A 236 19.80 25.07 -5.48
C TYR A 236 20.41 23.71 -5.81
N ARG A 237 21.25 23.18 -4.94
CA ARG A 237 21.99 21.91 -5.15
C ARG A 237 22.01 21.09 -3.88
N LYS A 238 21.90 19.76 -4.03
CA LYS A 238 22.11 18.80 -2.94
C LYS A 238 23.61 18.63 -2.74
N GLN A 239 24.15 19.28 -1.74
CA GLN A 239 25.58 19.24 -1.44
C GLN A 239 25.82 19.49 0.07
N THR A 240 27.06 19.23 0.52
CA THR A 240 27.45 19.35 1.93
C THR A 240 27.07 20.69 2.58
N GLY A 241 27.10 21.80 1.81
CA GLY A 241 26.70 23.11 2.31
C GLY A 241 25.25 23.21 2.77
N LEU A 242 24.33 22.53 2.08
CA LEU A 242 22.92 22.46 2.49
C LEU A 242 22.76 21.76 3.85
N PHE A 243 23.49 20.66 4.05
CA PHE A 243 23.45 19.94 5.33
C PHE A 243 24.09 20.74 6.46
N LEU A 244 25.21 21.46 6.20
CA LEU A 244 25.82 22.34 7.18
C LEU A 244 24.89 23.47 7.59
N GLU A 245 24.17 24.11 6.65
CA GLU A 245 23.18 25.12 6.97
C GLU A 245 22.03 24.56 7.84
N LEU A 246 21.62 23.30 7.60
CA LEU A 246 20.66 22.65 8.46
C LEU A 246 21.20 22.48 9.88
N LEU A 247 22.44 22.04 10.05
CA LEU A 247 23.08 21.92 11.35
C LEU A 247 23.23 23.28 12.05
N ASP A 248 23.64 24.33 11.35
CA ASP A 248 23.73 25.68 11.88
C ASP A 248 22.33 26.19 12.33
N THR A 249 21.28 25.87 11.55
CA THR A 249 19.90 26.23 11.91
C THR A 249 19.45 25.48 13.16
N LEU A 250 19.80 24.20 13.31
CA LEU A 250 19.52 23.44 14.53
C LEU A 250 20.27 24.01 15.74
N ASP A 251 21.54 24.41 15.56
CA ASP A 251 22.35 25.03 16.60
C ASP A 251 21.73 26.32 17.11
N GLN A 252 21.27 27.18 16.21
CA GLN A 252 20.64 28.47 16.52
C GLN A 252 19.25 28.30 17.17
N THR A 253 18.46 27.33 16.72
CA THR A 253 17.10 27.09 17.23
C THR A 253 17.08 26.31 18.56
N HIS A 254 18.20 25.70 18.93
CA HIS A 254 18.36 24.92 20.18
C HIS A 254 19.51 25.47 21.02
N PRO A 255 19.35 26.66 21.60
CA PRO A 255 20.45 27.34 22.31
C PRO A 255 20.84 26.66 23.62
N VAL A 256 22.14 26.77 23.96
CA VAL A 256 22.66 26.51 25.30
C VAL A 256 22.15 27.63 26.24
N PRO A 257 21.78 27.37 27.51
CA PRO A 257 21.97 26.12 28.24
C PRO A 257 20.80 25.15 28.18
N ARG A 258 19.74 25.47 27.43
CA ARG A 258 18.53 24.63 27.36
C ARG A 258 18.79 23.28 26.70
N PHE A 259 19.65 23.27 25.67
CA PHE A 259 19.98 22.04 24.94
C PHE A 259 21.49 21.83 24.98
N THR A 260 21.93 20.87 25.78
CA THR A 260 23.33 20.54 25.98
C THR A 260 23.81 19.44 25.04
N HIS A 261 22.92 18.63 24.47
CA HIS A 261 23.25 17.57 23.55
C HIS A 261 22.21 17.44 22.43
N LEU A 262 22.70 17.36 21.18
CA LEU A 262 21.87 17.25 19.99
C LEU A 262 22.32 16.05 19.16
N THR A 263 21.45 15.07 19.03
CA THR A 263 21.70 13.89 18.20
C THR A 263 20.96 14.03 16.88
N VAL A 264 21.68 13.87 15.76
CA VAL A 264 21.09 13.93 14.43
C VAL A 264 21.28 12.57 13.74
N VAL A 265 20.18 11.91 13.44
CA VAL A 265 20.16 10.63 12.72
C VAL A 265 20.07 10.93 11.23
N VAL A 266 21.02 10.41 10.46
CA VAL A 266 21.18 10.66 9.02
C VAL A 266 21.38 9.36 8.24
N ASP A 267 21.16 9.39 6.93
CA ASP A 267 21.54 8.30 6.04
C ASP A 267 23.08 8.22 5.83
N ASN A 268 23.51 7.23 5.06
CA ASN A 268 24.94 7.04 4.76
C ASN A 268 25.45 7.86 3.57
N ALA A 269 24.77 8.91 3.12
CA ALA A 269 25.20 9.72 2.00
C ALA A 269 26.61 10.30 2.22
N LYS A 270 27.39 10.36 1.16
CA LYS A 270 28.77 10.87 1.20
C LYS A 270 28.86 12.30 1.73
N LEU A 271 27.82 13.10 1.53
CA LEU A 271 27.78 14.49 1.99
C LEU A 271 27.81 14.60 3.52
N HIS A 272 27.18 13.67 4.26
CA HIS A 272 27.18 13.63 5.73
C HIS A 272 28.54 13.21 6.33
N LYS A 273 29.37 12.52 5.53
CA LYS A 273 30.73 12.05 5.92
C LYS A 273 31.85 12.97 5.42
N ALA A 274 31.51 14.09 4.78
CA ALA A 274 32.47 15.01 4.19
C ALA A 274 33.37 15.64 5.27
N LYS A 275 34.66 15.92 4.91
CA LYS A 275 35.61 16.58 5.82
C LYS A 275 35.07 17.87 6.46
N LYS A 276 34.32 18.67 5.71
CA LYS A 276 33.70 19.90 6.23
C LYS A 276 32.69 19.61 7.35
N VAL A 277 31.93 18.53 7.27
CA VAL A 277 31.00 18.12 8.33
C VAL A 277 31.77 17.67 9.57
N GLN A 278 32.86 16.91 9.39
CA GLN A 278 33.72 16.48 10.51
C GLN A 278 34.36 17.67 11.21
N GLN A 279 34.85 18.65 10.45
CA GLN A 279 35.40 19.90 11.00
C GLN A 279 34.32 20.70 11.77
N TRP A 280 33.11 20.77 11.23
CA TRP A 280 32.00 21.44 11.89
C TRP A 280 31.65 20.74 13.21
N LEU A 281 31.54 19.40 13.22
CA LEU A 281 31.26 18.62 14.42
C LEU A 281 32.34 18.78 15.48
N ALA A 282 33.60 18.84 15.08
CA ALA A 282 34.70 19.07 15.99
C ALA A 282 34.63 20.45 16.69
N ALA A 283 34.06 21.46 16.01
CA ALA A 283 33.82 22.79 16.58
C ALA A 283 32.49 22.84 17.42
N HIS A 284 31.61 21.86 17.27
CA HIS A 284 30.31 21.80 17.94
C HIS A 284 30.16 20.48 18.73
N PRO A 285 30.89 20.28 19.83
CA PRO A 285 30.99 18.99 20.54
C PRO A 285 29.68 18.52 21.15
N ARG A 286 28.65 19.38 21.21
CA ARG A 286 27.29 19.00 21.65
C ARG A 286 26.50 18.24 20.59
N PHE A 287 26.98 18.18 19.34
CA PHE A 287 26.34 17.46 18.25
C PHE A 287 26.93 16.06 18.08
N GLU A 288 26.06 15.08 17.95
CA GLU A 288 26.40 13.70 17.59
C GLU A 288 25.64 13.30 16.32
N LEU A 289 26.35 12.66 15.35
CA LEU A 289 25.67 12.05 14.20
C LEU A 289 25.55 10.54 14.42
N LEU A 290 24.34 10.02 14.29
CA LEU A 290 24.07 8.60 14.18
C LEU A 290 23.69 8.25 12.74
N TYR A 291 24.25 7.15 12.23
CA TYR A 291 24.00 6.74 10.85
C TYR A 291 22.99 5.61 10.79
N LEU A 292 21.97 5.77 9.94
CA LEU A 292 21.02 4.71 9.59
C LEU A 292 21.73 3.54 8.91
N PRO A 293 21.17 2.33 8.93
CA PRO A 293 21.64 1.26 8.06
C PRO A 293 21.59 1.68 6.58
N THR A 294 22.51 1.11 5.79
CA THR A 294 22.56 1.39 4.35
C THR A 294 21.27 0.97 3.67
N TYR A 295 20.72 1.83 2.81
CA TYR A 295 19.47 1.59 2.07
C TYR A 295 18.27 1.19 2.95
N CYS A 296 18.08 1.81 4.09
CA CYS A 296 16.99 1.53 5.02
C CYS A 296 16.06 2.75 5.23
N PRO A 297 15.35 3.23 4.20
CA PRO A 297 14.47 4.41 4.31
C PRO A 297 13.32 4.18 5.29
N ASP A 298 12.82 2.95 5.41
CA ASP A 298 11.74 2.60 6.35
C ASP A 298 12.14 2.84 7.83
N ALA A 299 13.43 2.96 8.13
CA ALA A 299 13.93 3.33 9.46
C ALA A 299 13.98 4.85 9.70
N ASN A 300 13.75 5.68 8.66
CA ASN A 300 13.79 7.13 8.77
C ASN A 300 12.38 7.73 8.84
N PRO A 301 11.88 8.16 10.01
CA PRO A 301 10.53 8.71 10.15
C PRO A 301 10.27 9.96 9.29
N ILE A 302 11.31 10.76 8.95
CA ILE A 302 11.16 11.98 8.15
C ILE A 302 10.66 11.70 6.73
N GLU A 303 10.93 10.50 6.19
CA GLU A 303 10.45 10.06 4.89
C GLU A 303 8.92 10.10 4.77
N ARG A 304 8.21 9.90 5.89
CA ARG A 304 6.75 10.03 5.95
C ARG A 304 6.30 11.47 5.74
N ALA A 305 7.01 12.44 6.32
CA ALA A 305 6.74 13.85 6.12
C ALA A 305 7.02 14.25 4.67
N PHE A 306 8.11 13.77 4.07
CA PHE A 306 8.42 14.01 2.66
C PHE A 306 7.41 13.34 1.73
N GLY A 307 6.93 12.13 2.07
CA GLY A 307 5.84 11.48 1.36
C GLY A 307 4.56 12.31 1.36
N ASP A 308 4.21 12.92 2.50
CA ASP A 308 3.06 13.82 2.61
C ASP A 308 3.25 15.12 1.82
N VAL A 309 4.44 15.72 1.85
CA VAL A 309 4.81 16.86 0.99
C VAL A 309 4.61 16.53 -0.48
N HIS A 310 5.10 15.36 -0.92
CA HIS A 310 4.90 14.93 -2.30
C HIS A 310 3.43 14.73 -2.63
N ASP A 311 2.67 14.11 -1.76
CA ASP A 311 1.25 13.83 -1.99
C ASP A 311 0.40 15.10 -2.02
N LYS A 312 0.66 16.06 -1.14
CA LYS A 312 -0.17 17.25 -0.95
C LYS A 312 0.30 18.48 -1.73
N CYS A 313 1.61 18.62 -1.99
CA CYS A 313 2.15 19.84 -2.57
C CYS A 313 2.70 19.65 -3.98
N THR A 314 3.39 18.52 -4.27
CA THR A 314 4.12 18.38 -5.54
C THR A 314 3.40 17.56 -6.59
N ARG A 315 2.37 16.77 -6.22
CA ARG A 315 1.51 16.07 -7.19
C ARG A 315 0.46 17.00 -7.76
N ASN A 316 0.22 16.88 -9.06
CA ASN A 316 -0.82 17.60 -9.80
C ASN A 316 -0.78 19.13 -9.63
N HIS A 317 0.36 19.72 -9.17
CA HIS A 317 0.46 21.17 -9.03
C HIS A 317 0.53 21.87 -10.38
N THR A 318 0.11 23.12 -10.41
CA THR A 318 0.12 23.96 -11.62
C THR A 318 1.02 25.20 -11.46
N ARG A 319 1.98 25.16 -10.53
CA ARG A 319 2.88 26.28 -10.26
C ARG A 319 3.81 26.50 -11.44
N LYS A 320 3.92 27.75 -11.89
CA LYS A 320 4.78 28.17 -13.01
C LYS A 320 6.22 28.47 -12.60
N ARG A 321 6.48 28.69 -11.31
CA ARG A 321 7.80 29.04 -10.78
C ARG A 321 8.11 28.19 -9.56
N ILE A 322 9.33 27.71 -9.47
CA ILE A 322 9.78 26.81 -8.40
C ILE A 322 9.61 27.44 -7.01
N TRP A 323 9.83 28.76 -6.87
CA TRP A 323 9.70 29.44 -5.57
C TRP A 323 8.28 29.46 -5.01
N HIS A 324 7.27 29.48 -5.87
CA HIS A 324 5.88 29.35 -5.42
C HIS A 324 5.61 27.95 -4.88
N LEU A 325 6.16 26.92 -5.55
CA LEU A 325 6.05 25.54 -5.07
C LEU A 325 6.81 25.33 -3.76
N VAL A 326 8.04 25.85 -3.67
CA VAL A 326 8.83 25.81 -2.43
C VAL A 326 8.07 26.52 -1.30
N GLY A 327 7.49 27.69 -1.55
CA GLY A 327 6.67 28.39 -0.57
C GLY A 327 5.45 27.60 -0.08
N ASP A 328 4.80 26.83 -0.99
CA ASP A 328 3.70 25.94 -0.61
C ASP A 328 4.20 24.79 0.28
N VAL A 329 5.33 24.19 -0.07
CA VAL A 329 5.97 23.12 0.72
C VAL A 329 6.34 23.62 2.11
N GLN A 330 7.01 24.76 2.21
CA GLN A 330 7.41 25.36 3.49
C GLN A 330 6.19 25.72 4.37
N ARG A 331 5.13 26.25 3.74
CA ARG A 331 3.87 26.51 4.44
C ARG A 331 3.23 25.24 4.93
N HIS A 332 3.19 24.21 4.09
CA HIS A 332 2.63 22.90 4.43
C HIS A 332 3.35 22.28 5.63
N LEU A 333 4.69 22.26 5.61
CA LEU A 333 5.51 21.74 6.70
C LEU A 333 5.26 22.48 8.03
N ARG A 334 5.04 23.80 7.98
CA ARG A 334 4.78 24.63 9.16
C ARG A 334 3.36 24.49 9.71
N VAL A 335 2.35 24.47 8.82
CA VAL A 335 0.94 24.52 9.22
C VAL A 335 0.42 23.15 9.69
N ASN A 336 0.92 22.07 9.09
CA ASN A 336 0.46 20.73 9.42
C ASN A 336 1.28 20.04 10.54
N GLY A 337 2.25 20.72 11.14
CA GLY A 337 2.91 20.27 12.35
C GLY A 337 2.00 20.35 13.58
N PRO A 338 2.35 19.69 14.68
CA PRO A 338 3.55 18.90 14.88
C PRO A 338 3.50 17.55 14.15
N TRP A 339 4.62 17.17 13.52
CA TRP A 339 4.79 15.91 12.79
C TRP A 339 5.19 14.77 13.75
N ARG A 340 4.22 14.05 14.27
CA ARG A 340 4.49 12.99 15.26
C ARG A 340 4.45 11.62 14.60
N TYR A 341 5.62 11.01 14.48
CA TYR A 341 5.78 9.67 13.95
C TYR A 341 6.46 8.75 14.98
N ALA A 342 5.92 7.56 15.14
CA ALA A 342 6.59 6.50 15.89
C ALA A 342 7.77 5.95 15.06
N LEU A 343 8.77 5.40 15.73
CA LEU A 343 9.77 4.57 15.10
C LEU A 343 9.10 3.39 14.38
N SER A 344 9.71 2.92 13.29
CA SER A 344 9.19 1.76 12.55
C SER A 344 9.38 0.46 13.35
N GLU A 345 8.64 -0.58 12.98
CA GLU A 345 8.76 -1.92 13.60
C GLU A 345 10.17 -2.51 13.50
N LEU A 346 10.97 -2.03 12.54
CA LEU A 346 12.36 -2.43 12.38
C LEU A 346 13.22 -2.20 13.63
N TYR A 347 12.88 -1.20 14.43
CA TYR A 347 13.57 -0.89 15.68
C TYR A 347 13.21 -1.83 16.83
N TYR A 348 12.17 -2.65 16.67
CA TYR A 348 11.62 -3.50 17.73
C TYR A 348 11.69 -5.00 17.41
N THR A 349 12.50 -5.37 16.40
CA THR A 349 12.74 -6.79 16.12
C THR A 349 13.47 -7.46 17.28
N PRO A 350 13.34 -8.79 17.47
CA PRO A 350 14.02 -9.51 18.56
C PRO A 350 15.52 -9.25 18.59
N GLU A 351 16.19 -9.29 17.44
CA GLU A 351 17.63 -9.10 17.30
C GLU A 351 18.06 -7.68 17.73
N VAL A 352 17.29 -6.66 17.33
CA VAL A 352 17.54 -5.27 17.73
C VAL A 352 17.31 -5.10 19.23
N THR A 353 16.29 -5.74 19.78
CA THR A 353 15.96 -5.67 21.22
C THR A 353 17.07 -6.29 22.05
N GLU A 354 17.58 -7.44 21.66
CA GLU A 354 18.73 -8.10 22.31
C GLU A 354 19.99 -7.21 22.25
N ALA A 355 20.24 -6.61 21.08
CA ALA A 355 21.38 -5.69 20.91
C ALA A 355 21.25 -4.42 21.77
N VAL A 356 20.05 -3.89 21.98
CA VAL A 356 19.80 -2.76 22.90
C VAL A 356 20.14 -3.13 24.34
N GLU A 357 19.72 -4.30 24.82
CA GLU A 357 20.03 -4.75 26.18
C GLU A 357 21.54 -4.99 26.36
N ALA A 358 22.22 -5.54 25.35
CA ALA A 358 23.67 -5.68 25.37
C ALA A 358 24.38 -4.32 25.47
N LEU A 359 23.93 -3.29 24.74
CA LEU A 359 24.48 -1.94 24.82
C LEU A 359 24.24 -1.31 26.20
N LYS A 360 23.03 -1.44 26.78
CA LYS A 360 22.74 -0.94 28.14
C LYS A 360 23.66 -1.55 29.18
N THR A 361 23.93 -2.84 29.08
CA THR A 361 24.83 -3.56 29.99
C THR A 361 26.27 -3.06 29.88
N ALA A 362 26.74 -2.86 28.64
CA ALA A 362 28.09 -2.34 28.38
C ALA A 362 28.26 -0.91 28.94
N ASP A 363 27.30 -0.01 28.72
CA ASP A 363 27.33 1.36 29.23
C ASP A 363 27.33 1.40 30.77
N SER A 364 26.54 0.54 31.39
CA SER A 364 26.48 0.42 32.87
C SER A 364 27.82 -0.08 33.45
N SER A 365 28.49 -1.00 32.77
CA SER A 365 29.80 -1.53 33.18
C SER A 365 30.88 -0.47 33.05
N LEU A 366 30.87 0.33 31.97
CA LEU A 366 31.81 1.45 31.79
C LEU A 366 31.62 2.55 32.84
N ALA A 367 30.38 2.89 33.16
CA ALA A 367 30.05 3.85 34.21
C ALA A 367 30.50 3.38 35.60
N ALA A 368 30.33 2.11 35.91
CA ALA A 368 30.80 1.52 37.15
C ALA A 368 32.33 1.52 37.27
N LEU A 369 33.05 1.21 36.18
CA LEU A 369 34.51 1.25 36.15
C LEU A 369 35.06 2.68 36.28
N SER A 370 34.40 3.68 35.72
CA SER A 370 34.80 5.09 35.85
C SER A 370 34.54 5.63 37.26
N GLN A 371 33.54 5.13 37.99
CA GLN A 371 33.30 5.47 39.41
C GLN A 371 34.28 4.80 40.35
N LEU A 372 34.84 3.65 39.98
CA LEU A 372 35.88 2.98 40.79
C LEU A 372 37.28 3.54 40.56
N ALA A 373 37.50 4.30 39.49
CA ALA A 373 38.76 4.93 39.11
C ALA A 373 38.89 6.41 39.54
N ALA A 374 37.82 6.99 40.07
CA ALA A 374 37.74 8.35 40.63
C ALA A 374 37.76 8.33 42.17
#